data_06c52bd1a1101717d7e18254e91a7673
#
_entry.id   06c52bd1a1101717d7e18254e91a7673
#
_cell.length_a   1.000
_cell.length_b   1.000
_cell.length_c   1.000
_cell.angle_alpha   90.00
_cell.angle_beta   90.00
_cell.angle_gamma   90.00
#
_symmetry.space_group_name_H-M   'P 1'
#
loop_
_entity.id
_entity.type
_entity.pdbx_description
1 polymer ?
#
loop_
_entity_poly.entity_id
_entity_poly.type
_entity_poly.pdbx_seq_one_letter_code
_entity_poly.pdbx_strand_id
1 'polypeptide(L)' 'MMPETQLHVIARQMFERHGATAVAQAAQNARACESKGDAEQAKEWRHIEDAIKIMRGPHQS' A
#
# COMPACT_ATOMS: atom_id res chain seq x y z
N MET A 1 11.09 -10.78 -2.24
CA MET A 1 9.69 -10.42 -2.52
C MET A 1 8.75 -11.01 -1.48
N MET A 2 7.83 -10.23 -0.97
CA MET A 2 6.93 -10.70 0.07
C MET A 2 5.74 -11.43 -0.52
N PRO A 3 5.26 -12.47 0.16
CA PRO A 3 4.03 -13.12 -0.29
C PRO A 3 2.84 -12.21 -0.12
N GLU A 4 1.82 -12.48 -0.90
CA GLU A 4 0.61 -11.67 -0.90
C GLU A 4 -0.02 -11.58 0.48
N THR A 5 -0.01 -12.67 1.22
CA THR A 5 -0.55 -12.69 2.59
C THR A 5 0.13 -11.64 3.46
N GLN A 6 1.44 -11.54 3.34
CA GLN A 6 2.18 -10.58 4.14
C GLN A 6 1.92 -9.15 3.70
N LEU A 7 1.72 -8.93 2.41
CA LEU A 7 1.35 -7.61 1.92
C LEU A 7 0.03 -7.17 2.50
N HIS A 8 -0.92 -8.09 2.63
CA HIS A 8 -2.20 -7.78 3.24
C HIS A 8 -2.07 -7.44 4.71
N VAL A 9 -1.19 -8.14 5.42
CA VAL A 9 -0.95 -7.82 6.83
C VAL A 9 -0.40 -6.40 6.98
N ILE A 10 0.55 -6.05 6.14
CA ILE A 10 1.13 -4.71 6.18
C ILE A 10 0.07 -3.67 5.87
N ALA A 11 -0.75 -3.93 4.85
CA ALA A 11 -1.80 -3.00 4.46
C ALA A 11 -2.78 -2.77 5.62
N ARG A 12 -3.15 -3.84 6.30
CA ARG A 12 -4.07 -3.73 7.41
C ARG A 12 -3.46 -2.92 8.55
N GLN A 13 -2.21 -3.19 8.87
CA GLN A 13 -1.53 -2.47 9.94
C GLN A 13 -1.45 -0.98 9.63
N MET A 14 -1.13 -0.65 8.39
CA MET A 14 -1.08 0.75 7.99
C MET A 14 -2.44 1.40 8.10
N PHE A 15 -3.47 0.69 7.68
CA PHE A 15 -4.82 1.22 7.73
C PHE A 15 -5.27 1.44 9.17
N GLU A 16 -4.91 0.52 10.05
CA GLU A 16 -5.27 0.66 11.45
C GLU A 16 -4.58 1.83 12.12
N ARG A 17 -3.35 2.10 11.71
CA ARG A 17 -2.59 3.19 12.31
C ARG A 17 -2.92 4.55 11.72
N HIS A 18 -3.13 4.60 10.43
CA HIS A 18 -3.20 5.88 9.72
C HIS A 18 -4.57 6.16 9.12
N GLY A 19 -5.45 5.17 9.11
CA GLY A 19 -6.75 5.35 8.52
C GLY A 19 -6.65 5.66 7.04
N ALA A 20 -7.40 6.64 6.59
CA ALA A 20 -7.46 6.97 5.17
C ALA A 20 -6.12 7.45 4.63
N THR A 21 -5.27 8.03 5.46
CA THR A 21 -3.98 8.50 4.98
C THR A 21 -3.02 7.36 4.64
N ALA A 22 -3.35 6.13 5.04
CA ALA A 22 -2.51 4.99 4.70
C ALA A 22 -2.35 4.84 3.19
N VAL A 23 -3.38 5.18 2.41
CA VAL A 23 -3.29 5.12 0.96
C VAL A 23 -2.20 6.05 0.46
N ALA A 24 -2.18 7.29 0.96
CA ALA A 24 -1.18 8.25 0.55
C ALA A 24 0.22 7.82 0.98
N GLN A 25 0.33 7.23 2.16
CA GLN A 25 1.61 6.74 2.65
C GLN A 25 2.17 5.66 1.73
N ALA A 26 1.32 4.69 1.37
CA ALA A 26 1.77 3.61 0.50
C ALA A 26 2.14 4.15 -0.87
N ALA A 27 1.38 5.10 -1.38
CA ALA A 27 1.67 5.70 -2.68
C ALA A 27 3.00 6.43 -2.67
N GLN A 28 3.29 7.15 -1.60
CA GLN A 28 4.56 7.84 -1.48
C GLN A 28 5.72 6.88 -1.42
N ASN A 29 5.54 5.77 -0.69
CA ASN A 29 6.58 4.76 -0.61
C ASN A 29 6.84 4.13 -1.98
N ALA A 30 5.77 3.90 -2.75
CA ALA A 30 5.93 3.37 -4.10
C ALA A 30 6.74 4.31 -4.97
N ARG A 31 6.43 5.60 -4.89
CA ARG A 31 7.15 6.59 -5.68
C ARG A 31 8.61 6.68 -5.28
N ALA A 32 8.88 6.61 -3.98
CA ALA A 32 10.25 6.66 -3.53
C ALA A 32 11.04 5.47 -4.07
N CYS A 33 10.42 4.29 -4.10
CA CYS A 33 11.07 3.12 -4.65
C CYS A 33 11.30 3.27 -6.14
N GLU A 34 10.34 3.83 -6.85
CA GLU A 34 10.51 4.07 -8.29
C GLU A 34 11.66 5.01 -8.56
N SER A 35 11.80 6.04 -7.75
CA SER A 35 12.90 6.99 -7.90
C SER A 35 14.26 6.35 -7.72
N LYS A 36 14.32 5.35 -6.84
CA LYS A 36 15.57 4.63 -6.62
C LYS A 36 15.84 3.57 -7.68
N GLY A 37 14.88 3.31 -8.53
CA GLY A 37 15.01 2.25 -9.49
C GLY A 37 14.66 0.88 -8.93
N ASP A 38 13.98 0.84 -7.79
CA ASP A 38 13.61 -0.43 -7.16
C ASP A 38 12.19 -0.80 -7.60
N ALA A 39 12.09 -1.33 -8.79
CA ALA A 39 10.80 -1.62 -9.39
C ALA A 39 10.02 -2.69 -8.63
N GLU A 40 10.72 -3.65 -8.04
CA GLU A 40 10.05 -4.72 -7.31
C GLU A 40 9.38 -4.22 -6.06
N GLN A 41 10.07 -3.41 -5.29
CA GLN A 41 9.47 -2.85 -4.09
C GLN A 41 8.36 -1.88 -4.44
N ALA A 42 8.54 -1.12 -5.50
CA ALA A 42 7.49 -0.20 -5.94
C ALA A 42 6.21 -0.97 -6.24
N LYS A 43 6.34 -2.12 -6.87
CA LYS A 43 5.20 -2.96 -7.17
C LYS A 43 4.52 -3.45 -5.91
N GLU A 44 5.30 -3.83 -4.91
CA GLU A 44 4.76 -4.29 -3.65
C GLU A 44 3.99 -3.16 -2.95
N TRP A 45 4.52 -1.95 -2.97
CA TRP A 45 3.83 -0.83 -2.36
C TRP A 45 2.54 -0.48 -3.09
N ARG A 46 2.53 -0.60 -4.43
CA ARG A 46 1.29 -0.41 -5.18
C ARG A 46 0.26 -1.46 -4.80
N HIS A 47 0.71 -2.68 -4.57
CA HIS A 47 -0.18 -3.75 -4.14
C HIS A 47 -0.77 -3.45 -2.77
N ILE A 48 0.08 -2.96 -1.86
CA ILE A 48 -0.37 -2.57 -0.53
C ILE A 48 -1.38 -1.42 -0.63
N GLU A 49 -1.10 -0.45 -1.48
CA GLU A 49 -2.02 0.66 -1.70
C GLU A 49 -3.39 0.16 -2.15
N ASP A 50 -3.42 -0.76 -3.09
CA ASP A 50 -4.68 -1.32 -3.58
C ASP A 50 -5.42 -2.06 -2.47
N ALA A 51 -4.69 -2.81 -1.66
CA ALA A 51 -5.31 -3.55 -0.56
C ALA A 51 -5.96 -2.60 0.44
N ILE A 52 -5.30 -1.48 0.73
CA ILE A 52 -5.85 -0.49 1.64
C ILE A 52 -7.12 0.12 1.06
N LYS A 53 -7.13 0.39 -0.23
CA LYS A 53 -8.31 0.94 -0.89
C LYS A 53 -9.49 -0.01 -0.78
N ILE A 54 -9.23 -1.29 -0.90
CA ILE A 54 -10.28 -2.29 -0.76
C ILE A 54 -10.81 -2.31 0.68
N MET A 55 -9.93 -2.21 1.64
CA MET A 55 -10.32 -2.19 3.05
C MET A 55 -11.15 -0.98 3.41
N ARG A 56 -10.88 0.15 2.76
CA ARG A 56 -11.65 1.36 3.02
C ARG A 56 -13.10 1.24 2.59
N GLY A 57 -13.37 0.33 1.69
CA GLY A 57 -14.70 0.15 1.15
C GLY A 57 -14.85 0.81 -0.18
N PRO A 58 -15.88 0.42 -0.91
CA PRO A 58 -16.01 0.89 -2.25
C PRO A 58 -16.71 2.17 -2.25
N HIS A 59 -16.87 3.05 -1.68
CA HIS A 59 -17.63 4.08 -1.77
C HIS A 59 -17.28 5.19 -2.23
N GLN A 60 -17.67 5.73 -2.57
CA GLN A 60 -17.44 6.58 -2.90
C GLN A 60 -18.26 7.56 -2.90
N SER A 61 -18.48 8.15 -2.78
CA SER A 61 -18.99 8.93 -2.79
C SER A 61 -19.40 9.57 -2.79
#